data_331cd84efca1870874e914781f550e70
#
_entry.id   331cd84efca1870874e914781f550e70
#
_cell.length_a   1.000
_cell.length_b   1.000
_cell.length_c   1.000
_cell.angle_alpha   90.00
_cell.angle_beta   90.00
_cell.angle_gamma   90.00
#
_symmetry.space_group_name_H-M   'P 1'
#
loop_
_entity.id
_entity.type
_entity.pdbx_description
1 polymer ?
#
loop_
_entity_poly.entity_id
_entity_poly.type
_entity_poly.pdbx_seq_one_letter_code
_entity_poly.pdbx_strand_id
1 'polypeptide(L)'
;MRVYVTGNITVDETWSIPDIPKKGASIHGVKVSQDIGGKGANQAIILSRCGIETHLIAATGNDSNGAWIRQQIKNEPLTLLPDGHFNQHSDTSIILNSADGDNAIITTTAAADTFSLDEMIPHMADAVAGDILLQQGNFSLDKTRALFQYARSRGMTTVFNPSPVNPDFCHLWPLIDIAVVNESEAELLQPYGVKTLVITQGAAGAWLVQEGQR
;
A
#
# COMPACT_ATOMS: atom_id res chain seq x y z
N MET A 1 -10.67 -13.23 13.12
CA MET A 1 -10.64 -12.10 12.19
C MET A 1 -9.22 -11.98 11.67
N ARG A 2 -9.05 -12.12 10.37
CA ARG A 2 -7.76 -11.93 9.67
C ARG A 2 -7.84 -10.68 8.81
N VAL A 3 -6.70 -10.05 8.58
CA VAL A 3 -6.59 -8.93 7.65
C VAL A 3 -5.73 -9.37 6.47
N TYR A 4 -6.30 -9.29 5.29
CA TYR A 4 -5.62 -9.47 4.02
C TYR A 4 -5.28 -8.08 3.47
N VAL A 5 -4.00 -7.79 3.34
CA VAL A 5 -3.53 -6.54 2.74
C VAL A 5 -3.06 -6.85 1.34
N THR A 6 -3.79 -6.37 0.31
CA THR A 6 -3.34 -6.46 -1.07
C THR A 6 -2.69 -5.16 -1.47
N GLY A 7 -1.42 -5.19 -1.86
CA GLY A 7 -0.70 -3.94 -2.14
C GLY A 7 0.71 -4.16 -2.65
N ASN A 8 1.50 -3.11 -2.58
CA ASN A 8 2.91 -3.14 -2.96
C ASN A 8 3.84 -3.35 -1.76
N ILE A 9 5.00 -3.88 -2.06
CA ILE A 9 6.17 -3.92 -1.19
C ILE A 9 7.37 -3.46 -2.01
N THR A 10 8.23 -2.63 -1.43
CA THR A 10 9.40 -2.04 -2.09
C THR A 10 10.63 -2.15 -1.21
N VAL A 11 11.80 -2.01 -1.83
CA VAL A 11 13.02 -1.63 -1.12
C VAL A 11 13.13 -0.12 -1.21
N ASP A 12 13.03 0.56 -0.09
CA ASP A 12 13.20 2.00 0.00
C ASP A 12 14.65 2.33 0.32
N GLU A 13 15.34 3.02 -0.61
CA GLU A 13 16.70 3.51 -0.44
C GLU A 13 16.69 5.01 -0.20
N THR A 14 17.09 5.42 1.00
CA THR A 14 17.18 6.85 1.36
C THR A 14 18.60 7.36 1.12
N TRP A 15 18.68 8.45 0.39
CA TRP A 15 19.94 9.14 0.05
C TRP A 15 19.93 10.58 0.57
N SER A 16 21.01 10.98 1.23
CA SER A 16 21.26 12.38 1.56
C SER A 16 22.04 13.02 0.42
N ILE A 17 21.55 14.16 -0.06
CA ILE A 17 22.12 14.92 -1.17
C ILE A 17 22.19 16.41 -0.81
N PRO A 18 23.09 17.19 -1.42
CA PRO A 18 23.16 18.63 -1.17
C PRO A 18 21.91 19.39 -1.65
N ASP A 19 21.39 19.02 -2.82
CA ASP A 19 20.24 19.65 -3.48
C ASP A 19 19.65 18.66 -4.49
N ILE A 20 18.36 18.80 -4.83
CA ILE A 20 17.72 18.00 -5.88
C ILE A 20 18.38 18.32 -7.23
N PRO A 21 18.91 17.31 -7.96
CA PRO A 21 19.68 17.56 -9.18
C PRO A 21 18.80 18.16 -10.27
N LYS A 22 19.29 19.24 -10.88
CA LYS A 22 18.66 19.84 -12.06
C LYS A 22 18.92 18.96 -13.29
N LYS A 23 18.09 19.11 -14.32
CA LYS A 23 18.23 18.37 -15.58
C LYS A 23 19.66 18.51 -16.15
N GLY A 24 20.31 17.37 -16.38
CA GLY A 24 21.68 17.29 -16.89
C GLY A 24 22.80 17.44 -15.84
N ALA A 25 22.46 17.66 -14.57
CA ALA A 25 23.45 17.75 -13.50
C ALA A 25 23.82 16.36 -12.96
N SER A 26 25.06 16.22 -12.51
CA SER A 26 25.52 15.08 -11.71
C SER A 26 25.90 15.61 -10.33
N ILE A 27 25.47 14.91 -9.29
CA ILE A 27 25.77 15.26 -7.89
C ILE A 27 26.32 14.04 -7.15
N HIS A 28 26.98 14.29 -6.03
CA HIS A 28 27.36 13.25 -5.09
C HIS A 28 26.33 13.19 -3.97
N GLY A 29 25.94 11.98 -3.58
CA GLY A 29 25.04 11.69 -2.46
C GLY A 29 25.59 10.57 -1.60
N VAL A 30 25.04 10.42 -0.41
CA VAL A 30 25.36 9.36 0.54
C VAL A 30 24.10 8.52 0.78
N LYS A 31 24.18 7.20 0.57
CA LYS A 31 23.12 6.27 0.97
C LYS A 31 23.04 6.23 2.50
N VAL A 32 21.89 6.59 3.05
CA VAL A 32 21.66 6.71 4.50
C VAL A 32 21.06 5.45 5.07
N SER A 33 20.03 4.90 4.39
CA SER A 33 19.33 3.69 4.84
C SER A 33 18.81 2.86 3.67
N GLN A 34 18.44 1.63 4.01
CA GLN A 34 17.69 0.73 3.17
C GLN A 34 16.64 0.04 4.06
N ASP A 35 15.37 0.23 3.74
CA ASP A 35 14.25 -0.17 4.56
C ASP A 35 13.18 -0.88 3.72
N ILE A 36 12.29 -1.65 4.37
CA ILE A 36 11.07 -2.12 3.72
C ILE A 36 10.16 -0.91 3.53
N GLY A 37 9.69 -0.74 2.30
CA GLY A 37 8.73 0.27 1.91
C GLY A 37 7.52 -0.31 1.20
N GLY A 38 6.74 0.59 0.61
CA GLY A 38 5.45 0.28 0.01
C GLY A 38 4.30 0.43 0.99
N LYS A 39 3.23 1.10 0.55
CA LYS A 39 2.06 1.37 1.42
C LYS A 39 1.41 0.09 1.91
N GLY A 40 1.33 -0.95 1.07
CA GLY A 40 0.82 -2.27 1.44
C GLY A 40 1.63 -2.90 2.56
N ALA A 41 2.95 -2.98 2.40
CA ALA A 41 3.82 -3.56 3.40
C ALA A 41 3.80 -2.77 4.71
N ASN A 42 3.87 -1.43 4.66
CA ASN A 42 3.84 -0.59 5.85
C ASN A 42 2.56 -0.80 6.68
N GLN A 43 1.41 -0.87 6.02
CA GLN A 43 0.13 -1.12 6.70
C GLN A 43 0.07 -2.53 7.28
N ALA A 44 0.52 -3.54 6.54
CA ALA A 44 0.54 -4.92 7.01
C ALA A 44 1.46 -5.10 8.22
N ILE A 45 2.66 -4.52 8.21
CA ILE A 45 3.61 -4.55 9.31
C ILE A 45 3.02 -3.92 10.58
N ILE A 46 2.40 -2.75 10.46
CA ILE A 46 1.80 -2.08 11.61
C ILE A 46 0.66 -2.90 12.21
N LEU A 47 -0.24 -3.42 11.37
CA LEU A 47 -1.35 -4.27 11.82
C LEU A 47 -0.84 -5.52 12.55
N SER A 48 0.15 -6.20 11.99
CA SER A 48 0.71 -7.41 12.59
C SER A 48 1.41 -7.14 13.93
N ARG A 49 2.14 -6.03 14.02
CA ARG A 49 2.77 -5.58 15.29
C ARG A 49 1.74 -5.19 16.36
N CYS A 50 0.52 -4.82 15.96
CA CYS A 50 -0.62 -4.63 16.87
C CYS A 50 -1.29 -5.96 17.29
N GLY A 51 -0.74 -7.11 16.92
CA GLY A 51 -1.27 -8.44 17.29
C GLY A 51 -2.42 -8.91 16.41
N ILE A 52 -2.63 -8.30 15.26
CA ILE A 52 -3.65 -8.70 14.29
C ILE A 52 -3.05 -9.73 13.32
N GLU A 53 -3.71 -10.87 13.16
CA GLU A 53 -3.32 -11.87 12.16
C GLU A 53 -3.42 -11.24 10.76
N THR A 54 -2.26 -11.04 10.11
CA THR A 54 -2.14 -10.26 8.90
C THR A 54 -1.44 -11.04 7.80
N HIS A 55 -2.06 -11.06 6.62
CA HIS A 55 -1.51 -11.62 5.40
C HIS A 55 -1.24 -10.48 4.40
N LEU A 56 0.01 -10.28 4.01
CA LEU A 56 0.40 -9.35 2.96
C LEU A 56 0.46 -10.09 1.63
N ILE A 57 -0.40 -9.71 0.69
CA ILE A 57 -0.44 -10.25 -0.67
C ILE A 57 0.23 -9.22 -1.59
N ALA A 58 1.52 -9.45 -1.87
CA ALA A 58 2.35 -8.53 -2.63
C ALA A 58 3.41 -9.28 -3.44
N ALA A 59 3.72 -8.76 -4.63
CA ALA A 59 4.75 -9.32 -5.49
C ALA A 59 6.16 -8.95 -5.03
N THR A 60 7.07 -9.92 -5.09
CA THR A 60 8.51 -9.70 -4.95
C THR A 60 9.24 -10.33 -6.14
N GLY A 61 10.32 -9.72 -6.61
CA GLY A 61 11.08 -10.22 -7.74
C GLY A 61 12.00 -11.41 -7.41
N ASN A 62 12.53 -12.02 -8.47
CA ASN A 62 13.60 -13.03 -8.39
C ASN A 62 14.97 -12.37 -8.50
N ASP A 63 15.22 -11.40 -7.63
CA ASP A 63 16.44 -10.62 -7.58
C ASP A 63 16.95 -10.47 -6.13
N SER A 64 18.09 -9.80 -5.97
CA SER A 64 18.70 -9.55 -4.66
C SER A 64 17.76 -8.77 -3.73
N ASN A 65 16.98 -7.82 -4.27
CA ASN A 65 16.01 -7.04 -3.52
C ASN A 65 14.86 -7.92 -3.02
N GLY A 66 14.32 -8.82 -3.87
CA GLY A 66 13.30 -9.77 -3.46
C GLY A 66 13.79 -10.74 -2.39
N ALA A 67 15.03 -11.24 -2.50
CA ALA A 67 15.65 -12.07 -1.46
C ALA A 67 15.79 -11.29 -0.14
N TRP A 68 16.22 -10.04 -0.21
CA TRP A 68 16.36 -9.16 0.96
C TRP A 68 15.00 -8.86 1.59
N ILE A 69 13.97 -8.49 0.80
CA ILE A 69 12.60 -8.26 1.28
C ILE A 69 12.10 -9.48 2.06
N ARG A 70 12.17 -10.68 1.46
CA ARG A 70 11.70 -11.92 2.11
C ARG A 70 12.43 -12.20 3.41
N GLN A 71 13.73 -11.89 3.47
CA GLN A 71 14.51 -12.04 4.69
C GLN A 71 14.06 -11.05 5.78
N GLN A 72 13.81 -9.79 5.42
CA GLN A 72 13.34 -8.77 6.39
C GLN A 72 11.95 -9.10 6.93
N ILE A 73 11.03 -9.47 6.04
CA ILE A 73 9.64 -9.79 6.42
C ILE A 73 9.56 -11.01 7.36
N LYS A 74 10.50 -11.95 7.31
CA LYS A 74 10.55 -13.06 8.27
C LYS A 74 10.71 -12.62 9.73
N ASN A 75 11.18 -11.41 9.97
CA ASN A 75 11.29 -10.83 11.31
C ASN A 75 9.99 -10.14 11.78
N GLU A 76 8.98 -10.04 10.91
CA GLU A 76 7.70 -9.43 11.22
C GLU A 76 6.64 -10.52 11.49
N PRO A 77 5.70 -10.28 12.40
CA PRO A 77 4.66 -11.25 12.75
C PRO A 77 3.51 -11.30 11.73
N LEU A 78 3.84 -11.29 10.44
CA LEU A 78 2.89 -11.38 9.33
C LEU A 78 3.28 -12.49 8.36
N THR A 79 2.34 -12.88 7.50
CA THR A 79 2.59 -13.82 6.40
C THR A 79 2.67 -13.05 5.08
N LEU A 80 3.80 -13.13 4.37
CA LEU A 80 3.92 -12.64 3.01
C LEU A 80 3.47 -13.71 2.01
N LEU A 81 2.57 -13.37 1.11
CA LEU A 81 2.02 -14.26 0.08
C LEU A 81 2.17 -13.63 -1.32
N PRO A 82 2.48 -14.45 -2.31
CA PRO A 82 2.89 -15.85 -2.22
C PRO A 82 4.24 -16.02 -1.53
N ASP A 83 4.45 -17.17 -0.92
CA ASP A 83 5.78 -17.59 -0.44
C ASP A 83 6.60 -18.06 -1.64
N GLY A 84 7.04 -17.10 -2.44
CA GLY A 84 7.75 -17.33 -3.68
C GLY A 84 8.17 -16.02 -4.33
N HIS A 85 8.78 -16.14 -5.50
CA HIS A 85 9.24 -15.00 -6.29
C HIS A 85 8.68 -15.07 -7.71
N PHE A 86 8.48 -13.90 -8.29
CA PHE A 86 8.10 -13.75 -9.70
C PHE A 86 9.37 -13.56 -10.55
N ASN A 87 9.28 -13.83 -11.85
CA ASN A 87 10.38 -13.59 -12.81
C ASN A 87 10.59 -12.08 -13.09
N GLN A 88 10.08 -11.19 -12.25
CA GLN A 88 10.18 -9.74 -12.35
C GLN A 88 11.23 -9.21 -11.36
N HIS A 89 11.70 -7.99 -11.59
CA HIS A 89 12.47 -7.26 -10.60
C HIS A 89 11.55 -6.79 -9.47
N SER A 90 12.05 -6.80 -8.24
CA SER A 90 11.35 -6.21 -7.11
C SER A 90 11.19 -4.71 -7.30
N ASP A 91 10.07 -4.17 -6.84
CA ASP A 91 9.88 -2.73 -6.83
C ASP A 91 10.79 -2.04 -5.82
N THR A 92 11.26 -0.85 -6.18
CA THR A 92 12.19 -0.05 -5.38
C THR A 92 11.74 1.40 -5.34
N SER A 93 12.03 2.09 -4.24
CA SER A 93 11.91 3.54 -4.13
C SER A 93 13.27 4.15 -3.84
N ILE A 94 13.67 5.14 -4.61
CA ILE A 94 14.81 5.99 -4.32
C ILE A 94 14.27 7.27 -3.71
N ILE A 95 14.64 7.53 -2.45
CA ILE A 95 14.22 8.71 -1.69
C ILE A 95 15.42 9.63 -1.57
N LEU A 96 15.35 10.78 -2.20
CA LEU A 96 16.38 11.82 -2.18
C LEU A 96 15.97 12.87 -1.15
N ASN A 97 16.73 13.01 -0.09
CA ASN A 97 16.54 14.07 0.92
C ASN A 97 17.63 15.12 0.75
N SER A 98 17.24 16.34 0.44
CA SER A 98 18.15 17.46 0.31
C SER A 98 18.41 18.15 1.64
N ALA A 99 19.53 18.91 1.70
CA ALA A 99 19.97 19.55 2.93
C ALA A 99 19.02 20.66 3.43
N ASP A 100 18.20 21.23 2.55
CA ASP A 100 17.18 22.23 2.86
C ASP A 100 15.85 21.63 3.38
N GLY A 101 15.75 20.30 3.42
CA GLY A 101 14.57 19.57 3.91
C GLY A 101 13.59 19.15 2.82
N ASP A 102 13.81 19.50 1.56
CA ASP A 102 13.02 19.02 0.44
C ASP A 102 13.34 17.53 0.15
N ASN A 103 12.37 16.84 -0.46
CA ASN A 103 12.57 15.47 -0.92
C ASN A 103 12.06 15.24 -2.34
N ALA A 104 12.62 14.21 -2.97
CA ALA A 104 12.10 13.67 -4.23
C ALA A 104 12.11 12.14 -4.14
N ILE A 105 11.05 11.51 -4.64
CA ILE A 105 10.90 10.06 -4.59
C ILE A 105 10.65 9.52 -5.99
N ILE A 106 11.41 8.47 -6.36
CA ILE A 106 11.21 7.72 -7.59
C ILE A 106 10.87 6.29 -7.18
N THR A 107 9.69 5.81 -7.54
CA THR A 107 9.24 4.45 -7.21
C THR A 107 8.95 3.67 -8.49
N THR A 108 9.40 2.42 -8.57
CA THR A 108 9.00 1.48 -9.61
C THR A 108 7.73 0.73 -9.19
N THR A 109 6.95 0.26 -10.15
CA THR A 109 5.67 -0.43 -9.92
C THR A 109 5.55 -1.73 -10.73
N ALA A 110 6.63 -2.14 -11.40
CA ALA A 110 6.58 -3.26 -12.35
C ALA A 110 6.14 -4.59 -11.70
N ALA A 111 6.62 -4.89 -10.49
CA ALA A 111 6.21 -6.08 -9.77
C ALA A 111 4.73 -6.00 -9.35
N ALA A 112 4.30 -4.88 -8.79
CA ALA A 112 2.91 -4.67 -8.39
C ALA A 112 1.94 -4.68 -9.59
N ASP A 113 2.32 -4.07 -10.70
CA ASP A 113 1.48 -3.98 -11.91
C ASP A 113 1.26 -5.34 -12.57
N THR A 114 2.29 -6.18 -12.64
CA THR A 114 2.22 -7.50 -13.28
C THR A 114 1.59 -8.58 -12.41
N PHE A 115 1.45 -8.37 -11.09
CA PHE A 115 0.80 -9.30 -10.18
C PHE A 115 -0.70 -9.37 -10.48
N SER A 116 -1.14 -10.48 -11.09
CA SER A 116 -2.49 -10.63 -11.63
C SER A 116 -3.52 -11.00 -10.56
N LEU A 117 -4.80 -10.83 -10.88
CA LEU A 117 -5.91 -11.27 -10.01
C LEU A 117 -5.90 -12.79 -9.80
N ASP A 118 -5.56 -13.56 -10.84
CA ASP A 118 -5.51 -15.03 -10.77
C ASP A 118 -4.39 -15.51 -9.85
N GLU A 119 -3.35 -14.71 -9.66
CA GLU A 119 -2.28 -14.98 -8.70
C GLU A 119 -2.64 -14.51 -7.28
N MET A 120 -3.39 -13.41 -7.14
CA MET A 120 -3.72 -12.82 -5.83
C MET A 120 -4.89 -13.54 -5.13
N ILE A 121 -5.98 -13.81 -5.87
CA ILE A 121 -7.24 -14.33 -5.31
C ILE A 121 -7.08 -15.68 -4.59
N PRO A 122 -6.28 -16.65 -5.08
CA PRO A 122 -6.09 -17.91 -4.39
C PRO A 122 -5.57 -17.78 -2.95
N HIS A 123 -4.80 -16.70 -2.67
CA HIS A 123 -4.28 -16.43 -1.32
C HIS A 123 -5.34 -15.91 -0.33
N MET A 124 -6.54 -15.61 -0.81
CA MET A 124 -7.71 -15.25 0.00
C MET A 124 -8.81 -16.31 -0.04
N ALA A 125 -8.53 -17.53 -0.56
CA ALA A 125 -9.54 -18.58 -0.69
C ALA A 125 -10.15 -19.00 0.65
N ASP A 126 -9.36 -18.93 1.74
CA ASP A 126 -9.77 -19.25 3.11
C ASP A 126 -10.44 -18.08 3.84
N ALA A 127 -10.60 -16.92 3.18
CA ALA A 127 -11.25 -15.78 3.79
C ALA A 127 -12.74 -16.07 4.06
N VAL A 128 -13.20 -15.62 5.22
CA VAL A 128 -14.58 -15.82 5.68
C VAL A 128 -15.24 -14.49 6.04
N ALA A 129 -16.55 -14.51 6.24
CA ALA A 129 -17.27 -13.34 6.70
C ALA A 129 -16.68 -12.81 8.03
N GLY A 130 -16.46 -11.49 8.10
CA GLY A 130 -15.81 -10.81 9.22
C GLY A 130 -14.29 -10.68 9.10
N ASP A 131 -13.64 -11.33 8.12
CA ASP A 131 -12.26 -10.97 7.75
C ASP A 131 -12.25 -9.63 7.00
N ILE A 132 -11.07 -9.01 6.86
CA ILE A 132 -10.90 -7.67 6.28
C ILE A 132 -10.02 -7.76 5.04
N LEU A 133 -10.41 -7.08 3.96
CA LEU A 133 -9.53 -6.72 2.86
C LEU A 133 -9.14 -5.25 2.98
N LEU A 134 -7.85 -4.98 3.16
CA LEU A 134 -7.28 -3.64 3.14
C LEU A 134 -6.48 -3.44 1.86
N GLN A 135 -6.76 -2.34 1.15
CA GLN A 135 -6.11 -2.02 -0.11
C GLN A 135 -5.74 -0.53 -0.19
N GLN A 136 -4.71 -0.24 -1.01
CA GLN A 136 -4.23 1.11 -1.28
C GLN A 136 -4.39 1.45 -2.77
N GLY A 137 -4.06 2.67 -3.18
CA GLY A 137 -4.19 3.15 -4.56
C GLY A 137 -3.09 2.69 -5.53
N ASN A 138 -2.36 1.62 -5.21
CA ASN A 138 -1.22 1.17 -6.02
C ASN A 138 -1.61 0.34 -7.26
N PHE A 139 -2.86 -0.14 -7.33
CA PHE A 139 -3.34 -0.93 -8.45
C PHE A 139 -4.24 -0.12 -9.38
N SER A 140 -4.43 -0.63 -10.60
CA SER A 140 -5.40 -0.04 -11.54
C SER A 140 -6.82 -0.09 -10.97
N LEU A 141 -7.68 0.81 -11.45
CA LEU A 141 -9.08 0.87 -11.05
C LEU A 141 -9.79 -0.49 -11.18
N ASP A 142 -9.55 -1.19 -12.29
CA ASP A 142 -10.23 -2.47 -12.56
C ASP A 142 -9.74 -3.58 -11.66
N LYS A 143 -8.41 -3.66 -11.39
CA LYS A 143 -7.85 -4.62 -10.43
C LYS A 143 -8.37 -4.33 -9.02
N THR A 144 -8.38 -3.08 -8.60
CA THR A 144 -8.91 -2.63 -7.30
C THR A 144 -10.38 -2.99 -7.15
N ARG A 145 -11.19 -2.69 -8.17
CA ARG A 145 -12.62 -3.04 -8.20
C ARG A 145 -12.85 -4.55 -8.05
N ALA A 146 -12.13 -5.35 -8.82
CA ALA A 146 -12.29 -6.80 -8.80
C ALA A 146 -11.94 -7.41 -7.43
N LEU A 147 -10.88 -6.94 -6.78
CA LEU A 147 -10.51 -7.39 -5.44
C LEU A 147 -11.56 -7.02 -4.39
N PHE A 148 -12.13 -5.82 -4.42
CA PHE A 148 -13.23 -5.45 -3.52
C PHE A 148 -14.52 -6.24 -3.81
N GLN A 149 -14.84 -6.48 -5.07
CA GLN A 149 -15.99 -7.32 -5.43
C GLN A 149 -15.81 -8.75 -4.90
N TYR A 150 -14.61 -9.33 -5.05
CA TYR A 150 -14.28 -10.63 -4.47
C TYR A 150 -14.43 -10.62 -2.95
N ALA A 151 -13.86 -9.66 -2.25
CA ALA A 151 -13.96 -9.55 -0.79
C ALA A 151 -15.43 -9.48 -0.33
N ARG A 152 -16.25 -8.66 -0.98
CA ARG A 152 -17.67 -8.55 -0.67
C ARG A 152 -18.43 -9.87 -0.92
N SER A 153 -18.10 -10.61 -1.98
CA SER A 153 -18.70 -11.92 -2.25
C SER A 153 -18.39 -12.96 -1.15
N ARG A 154 -17.29 -12.75 -0.41
CA ARG A 154 -16.87 -13.57 0.74
C ARG A 154 -17.39 -13.05 2.07
N GLY A 155 -18.14 -11.94 2.09
CA GLY A 155 -18.63 -11.30 3.31
C GLY A 155 -17.53 -10.59 4.13
N MET A 156 -16.39 -10.28 3.51
CA MET A 156 -15.32 -9.53 4.15
C MET A 156 -15.68 -8.05 4.27
N THR A 157 -15.12 -7.39 5.27
CA THR A 157 -15.14 -5.93 5.39
C THR A 157 -14.09 -5.33 4.45
N THR A 158 -14.47 -4.32 3.67
CA THR A 158 -13.57 -3.67 2.72
C THR A 158 -13.05 -2.34 3.27
N VAL A 159 -11.72 -2.19 3.28
CA VAL A 159 -11.02 -0.98 3.76
C VAL A 159 -10.16 -0.43 2.64
N PHE A 160 -10.31 0.85 2.33
CA PHE A 160 -9.57 1.50 1.25
C PHE A 160 -8.85 2.77 1.69
N ASN A 161 -7.54 2.82 1.43
CA ASN A 161 -6.72 4.03 1.48
C ASN A 161 -6.31 4.38 0.04
N PRO A 162 -6.99 5.30 -0.66
CA PRO A 162 -6.80 5.57 -2.10
C PRO A 162 -5.54 6.38 -2.40
N SER A 163 -4.41 5.98 -1.83
CA SER A 163 -3.10 6.63 -2.01
C SER A 163 -2.10 5.64 -2.62
N PRO A 164 -1.43 5.97 -3.75
CA PRO A 164 -1.55 7.17 -4.58
C PRO A 164 -2.97 7.38 -5.13
N VAL A 165 -3.37 8.64 -5.24
CA VAL A 165 -4.73 8.97 -5.65
C VAL A 165 -4.92 8.82 -7.17
N ASN A 166 -6.05 8.21 -7.56
CA ASN A 166 -6.58 8.26 -8.91
C ASN A 166 -8.01 8.81 -8.83
N PRO A 167 -8.37 9.87 -9.57
CA PRO A 167 -9.71 10.45 -9.53
C PRO A 167 -10.85 9.45 -9.77
N ASP A 168 -10.61 8.44 -10.61
CA ASP A 168 -11.59 7.40 -10.94
C ASP A 168 -11.92 6.47 -9.75
N PHE A 169 -11.14 6.50 -8.68
CA PHE A 169 -11.45 5.75 -7.46
C PHE A 169 -12.75 6.19 -6.78
N CYS A 170 -13.26 7.39 -7.10
CA CYS A 170 -14.59 7.82 -6.65
C CYS A 170 -15.70 6.83 -7.04
N HIS A 171 -15.52 6.05 -8.10
CA HIS A 171 -16.47 5.02 -8.54
C HIS A 171 -16.44 3.73 -7.71
N LEU A 172 -15.52 3.61 -6.74
CA LEU A 172 -15.39 2.43 -5.88
C LEU A 172 -16.17 2.54 -4.58
N TRP A 173 -16.64 3.71 -4.18
CA TRP A 173 -17.28 3.94 -2.88
C TRP A 173 -18.43 2.96 -2.56
N PRO A 174 -19.27 2.53 -3.52
CA PRO A 174 -20.32 1.53 -3.25
C PRO A 174 -19.79 0.15 -2.81
N LEU A 175 -18.49 -0.10 -3.00
CA LEU A 175 -17.82 -1.36 -2.61
C LEU A 175 -17.06 -1.23 -1.29
N ILE A 176 -16.97 -0.04 -0.69
CA ILE A 176 -16.11 0.28 0.45
C ILE A 176 -16.92 0.45 1.72
N ASP A 177 -16.55 -0.28 2.76
CA ASP A 177 -17.15 -0.13 4.09
C ASP A 177 -16.42 0.95 4.91
N ILE A 178 -15.07 1.01 4.81
CA ILE A 178 -14.24 1.96 5.55
C ILE A 178 -13.27 2.64 4.56
N ALA A 179 -13.32 3.96 4.46
CA ALA A 179 -12.33 4.74 3.72
C ALA A 179 -11.40 5.49 4.68
N VAL A 180 -10.10 5.47 4.36
CA VAL A 180 -9.07 6.25 5.08
C VAL A 180 -8.40 7.17 4.08
N VAL A 181 -8.63 8.48 4.20
CA VAL A 181 -8.17 9.51 3.27
C VAL A 181 -7.53 10.67 4.02
N ASN A 182 -6.67 11.43 3.38
CA ASN A 182 -6.30 12.75 3.86
C ASN A 182 -7.30 13.82 3.35
N GLU A 183 -7.12 15.08 3.79
CA GLU A 183 -8.04 16.17 3.43
C GLU A 183 -8.10 16.40 1.92
N SER A 184 -6.95 16.38 1.22
CA SER A 184 -6.88 16.57 -0.23
C SER A 184 -7.53 15.41 -1.00
N GLU A 185 -7.31 14.18 -0.54
CA GLU A 185 -7.95 12.98 -1.09
C GLU A 185 -9.47 13.00 -0.87
N ALA A 186 -9.92 13.45 0.31
CA ALA A 186 -11.34 13.58 0.64
C ALA A 186 -12.02 14.63 -0.26
N GLU A 187 -11.37 15.77 -0.50
CA GLU A 187 -11.87 16.82 -1.40
C GLU A 187 -11.98 16.33 -2.85
N LEU A 188 -10.93 15.64 -3.33
CA LEU A 188 -10.86 15.17 -4.71
C LEU A 188 -11.84 14.02 -4.97
N LEU A 189 -11.89 13.02 -4.09
CA LEU A 189 -12.60 11.77 -4.30
C LEU A 189 -14.02 11.76 -3.75
N GLN A 190 -14.38 12.72 -2.90
CA GLN A 190 -15.71 12.90 -2.34
C GLN A 190 -16.35 11.58 -1.88
N PRO A 191 -15.88 10.95 -0.79
CA PRO A 191 -16.27 9.60 -0.36
C PRO A 191 -17.69 9.58 0.24
N TYR A 192 -18.66 10.04 -0.54
CA TYR A 192 -20.05 10.04 -0.13
C TYR A 192 -20.64 8.62 -0.08
N GLY A 193 -21.41 8.36 0.97
CA GLY A 193 -22.08 7.07 1.16
C GLY A 193 -21.21 5.95 1.74
N VAL A 194 -19.94 6.20 2.01
CA VAL A 194 -19.10 5.27 2.78
C VAL A 194 -19.56 5.26 4.24
N LYS A 195 -19.76 4.08 4.82
CA LYS A 195 -20.31 3.95 6.18
C LYS A 195 -19.39 4.52 7.24
N THR A 196 -18.09 4.29 7.09
CA THR A 196 -17.07 4.77 8.02
C THR A 196 -15.98 5.49 7.23
N LEU A 197 -15.77 6.76 7.52
CA LEU A 197 -14.77 7.57 6.87
C LEU A 197 -13.79 8.12 7.93
N VAL A 198 -12.51 7.87 7.72
CA VAL A 198 -11.42 8.46 8.51
C VAL A 198 -10.72 9.50 7.65
N ILE A 199 -10.69 10.75 8.10
CA ILE A 199 -9.98 11.83 7.43
C ILE A 199 -8.76 12.21 8.27
N THR A 200 -7.57 11.93 7.76
CA THR A 200 -6.31 12.23 8.46
C THR A 200 -5.88 13.68 8.22
N GLN A 201 -5.36 14.33 9.27
CA GLN A 201 -4.94 15.75 9.27
C GLN A 201 -3.49 15.93 9.73
N GLY A 202 -2.62 14.98 9.38
CA GLY A 202 -1.21 15.00 9.77
C GLY A 202 -1.05 15.12 11.28
N ALA A 203 -0.30 16.12 11.76
CA ALA A 203 -0.05 16.34 13.18
C ALA A 203 -1.30 16.74 14.00
N ALA A 204 -2.38 17.18 13.34
CA ALA A 204 -3.65 17.52 14.00
C ALA A 204 -4.52 16.29 14.33
N GLY A 205 -4.11 15.09 13.88
CA GLY A 205 -4.83 13.85 14.16
C GLY A 205 -5.72 13.39 13.03
N ALA A 206 -6.93 12.92 13.36
CA ALA A 206 -7.88 12.43 12.36
C ALA A 206 -9.33 12.64 12.81
N TRP A 207 -10.23 12.81 11.86
CA TRP A 207 -11.67 12.79 12.05
C TRP A 207 -12.24 11.42 11.72
N LEU A 208 -13.12 10.93 12.58
CA LEU A 208 -13.95 9.77 12.29
C LEU A 208 -15.37 10.26 11.96
N VAL A 209 -15.86 9.91 10.79
CA VAL A 209 -17.23 10.20 10.36
C VAL A 209 -17.97 8.87 10.20
N GLN A 210 -19.04 8.67 10.94
CA GLN A 210 -19.90 7.50 10.84
C GLN A 210 -21.33 7.95 10.54
N GLU A 211 -21.97 7.31 9.55
CA GLU A 211 -23.34 7.62 9.15
C GLU A 211 -23.58 9.11 8.87
N GLY A 212 -22.55 9.83 8.39
CA GLY A 212 -22.61 11.26 8.12
C GLY A 212 -22.46 12.16 9.34
N GLN A 213 -22.21 11.61 10.54
CA GLN A 213 -21.93 12.36 11.77
C GLN A 213 -20.43 12.36 12.09
N ARG A 214 -19.89 13.53 12.45
CA ARG A 214 -18.51 13.72 12.92
C ARG A 214 -18.40 13.49 14.40
#